data_2e2bd2f30036ff87187a4531e7c63ebb
#
_entry.id   2e2bd2f30036ff87187a4531e7c63ebb
#
_cell.length_a   1.000
_cell.length_b   1.000
_cell.length_c   1.000
_cell.angle_alpha   90.00
_cell.angle_beta   90.00
_cell.angle_gamma   90.00
#
_symmetry.space_group_name_H-M   'P 1'
#
loop_
_entity.id
_entity.type
_entity.pdbx_description
1 polymer ?
#
loop_
_entity_poly.entity_id
_entity_poly.type
_entity_poly.pdbx_seq_one_letter_code
_entity_poly.pdbx_strand_id
1 'polypeptide(L)' 'MPEITPLDKMRLPFGGQEIEFQHLTHESGGVPFLRIRIRENKRFTIFDVDPVSAQKWADLMQAWAKDHAGDAP' A
#
# COMPACT_ATOMS: atom_id res chain seq x y z
N MET A 1 6.50 -5.06 -21.21
CA MET A 1 5.47 -4.39 -20.40
C MET A 1 5.54 -4.87 -18.96
N PRO A 2 5.32 -4.01 -17.98
CA PRO A 2 5.30 -4.47 -16.59
C PRO A 2 4.09 -5.37 -16.35
N GLU A 3 4.27 -6.33 -15.46
CA GLU A 3 3.17 -7.18 -15.02
C GLU A 3 2.65 -6.65 -13.69
N ILE A 4 1.33 -6.55 -13.58
CA ILE A 4 0.66 -6.07 -12.39
C ILE A 4 -0.22 -7.17 -11.85
N THR A 5 0.03 -7.58 -10.60
CA THR A 5 -0.74 -8.62 -9.94
C THR A 5 -1.45 -8.00 -8.73
N PRO A 6 -2.78 -8.03 -8.67
CA PRO A 6 -3.50 -7.54 -7.51
C PRO A 6 -3.18 -8.37 -6.27
N LEU A 7 -2.94 -7.70 -5.14
CA LEU A 7 -2.65 -8.37 -3.88
C LEU A 7 -3.81 -8.25 -2.90
N ASP A 8 -4.27 -7.03 -2.67
CA ASP A 8 -5.31 -6.79 -1.70
C ASP A 8 -5.95 -5.42 -1.92
N LYS A 9 -7.08 -5.20 -1.29
CA LYS A 9 -7.81 -3.95 -1.36
C LYS A 9 -8.49 -3.74 -0.02
N MET A 10 -8.46 -2.51 0.48
CA MET A 10 -9.13 -2.18 1.73
C MET A 10 -9.74 -0.81 1.65
N ARG A 11 -10.71 -0.55 2.51
CA ARG A 11 -11.34 0.76 2.64
C ARG A 11 -11.14 1.25 4.07
N LEU A 12 -10.70 2.48 4.20
CA LEU A 12 -10.53 3.08 5.52
C LEU A 12 -11.90 3.51 6.04
N PRO A 13 -12.25 3.15 7.30
CA PRO A 13 -13.59 3.46 7.83
C PRO A 13 -13.82 4.95 8.05
N PHE A 14 -12.76 5.69 8.33
CA PHE A 14 -12.82 7.14 8.45
C PHE A 14 -12.31 7.75 7.17
N GLY A 15 -13.07 8.59 6.53
CA GLY A 15 -12.72 9.21 5.28
C GLY A 15 -13.11 8.41 4.03
N GLY A 16 -13.26 7.10 4.15
CA GLY A 16 -13.75 6.26 3.06
C GLY A 16 -12.78 6.05 1.90
N GLN A 17 -11.49 6.32 2.10
CA GLN A 17 -10.50 6.07 1.06
C GLN A 17 -10.39 4.59 0.76
N GLU A 18 -10.26 4.25 -0.52
CA GLU A 18 -10.05 2.89 -0.97
C GLU A 18 -8.59 2.72 -1.34
N ILE A 19 -7.92 1.73 -0.74
CA ILE A 19 -6.50 1.49 -0.96
C ILE A 19 -6.34 0.14 -1.62
N GLU A 20 -5.67 0.12 -2.77
CA GLU A 20 -5.38 -1.10 -3.50
C GLU A 20 -3.87 -1.35 -3.51
N PHE A 21 -3.49 -2.60 -3.27
CA PHE A 21 -2.10 -3.03 -3.27
C PHE A 21 -1.86 -3.96 -4.45
N GLN A 22 -0.82 -3.66 -5.22
CA GLN A 22 -0.50 -4.42 -6.42
C GLN A 22 0.99 -4.76 -6.47
N HIS A 23 1.30 -5.96 -6.91
CA HIS A 23 2.68 -6.38 -7.16
C HIS A 23 3.04 -5.99 -8.58
N LEU A 24 4.14 -5.27 -8.73
CA LEU A 24 4.60 -4.79 -10.03
C LEU A 24 5.97 -5.36 -10.35
N THR A 25 6.07 -6.05 -11.48
CA THR A 25 7.35 -6.57 -11.99
C THR A 25 7.59 -6.04 -13.39
N HIS A 26 8.85 -5.95 -13.77
CA HIS A 26 9.27 -5.52 -15.10
C HIS A 26 9.83 -6.69 -15.90
N GLU A 27 9.61 -6.69 -17.21
CA GLU A 27 10.08 -7.75 -18.10
C GLU A 27 11.59 -7.94 -18.05
N SER A 28 12.31 -6.85 -17.93
CA SER A 28 13.77 -6.88 -17.90
C SER A 28 14.34 -7.40 -16.58
N GLY A 29 13.47 -7.76 -15.66
CA GLY A 29 13.87 -8.12 -14.31
C GLY A 29 14.11 -6.90 -13.46
N GLY A 30 14.90 -7.05 -12.41
CA GLY A 30 15.16 -5.99 -11.44
C GLY A 30 14.28 -6.13 -10.21
N VAL A 31 14.29 -5.10 -9.39
CA VAL A 31 13.60 -5.10 -8.12
C VAL A 31 12.08 -4.96 -8.36
N PRO A 32 11.27 -5.85 -7.76
CA PRO A 32 9.83 -5.66 -7.82
C PRO A 32 9.40 -4.48 -6.96
N PHE A 33 8.24 -3.91 -7.30
CA PHE A 33 7.68 -2.80 -6.55
C PHE A 33 6.30 -3.15 -6.03
N LEU A 34 5.96 -2.58 -4.88
CA LEU A 34 4.60 -2.60 -4.37
C LEU A 34 3.93 -1.32 -4.83
N ARG A 35 2.93 -1.44 -5.68
CA ARG A 35 2.15 -0.29 -6.12
C ARG A 35 1.01 -0.06 -5.15
N ILE A 36 0.92 1.14 -4.61
CA ILE A 36 -0.16 1.55 -3.73
C ILE A 36 -1.01 2.56 -4.48
N ARG A 37 -2.29 2.25 -4.61
CA ARG A 37 -3.23 3.05 -5.35
C ARG A 37 -4.34 3.47 -4.39
N ILE A 38 -4.45 4.76 -4.17
CA ILE A 38 -5.42 5.32 -3.22
C ILE A 38 -6.46 6.11 -4.00
N ARG A 39 -7.73 5.74 -3.82
CA ARG A 39 -8.84 6.48 -4.40
C ARG A 39 -9.57 7.24 -3.32
N GLU A 40 -9.72 8.53 -3.54
CA GLU A 40 -10.44 9.42 -2.65
C GLU A 40 -11.43 10.21 -3.50
N ASN A 41 -12.69 9.82 -3.47
CA ASN A 41 -13.72 10.33 -4.38
C ASN A 41 -13.31 10.07 -5.83
N LYS A 42 -13.05 11.13 -6.61
CA LYS A 42 -12.63 11.02 -8.01
C LYS A 42 -11.11 11.18 -8.16
N ARG A 43 -10.39 11.32 -7.05
CA ARG A 43 -8.95 11.52 -7.07
C ARG A 43 -8.23 10.20 -6.86
N PHE A 44 -7.13 10.03 -7.59
CA PHE A 44 -6.27 8.86 -7.43
C PHE A 44 -4.86 9.32 -7.08
N THR A 45 -4.26 8.64 -6.12
CA THR A 45 -2.85 8.78 -5.80
C THR A 45 -2.21 7.42 -6.02
N ILE A 46 -1.17 7.39 -6.86
CA ILE A 46 -0.48 6.14 -7.19
C ILE A 46 1.01 6.34 -6.98
N PHE A 47 1.63 5.44 -6.25
CA PHE A 47 3.08 5.45 -6.10
C PHE A 47 3.59 4.04 -5.87
N ASP A 48 4.87 3.84 -6.19
CA ASP A 48 5.51 2.54 -6.11
C ASP A 48 6.56 2.55 -5.00
N VAL A 49 6.55 1.49 -4.20
CA VAL A 49 7.43 1.37 -3.03
C VAL A 49 8.33 0.17 -3.23
N ASP A 50 9.63 0.36 -3.03
CA ASP A 50 10.61 -0.72 -3.10
C ASP A 50 10.53 -1.59 -1.82
N PRO A 51 11.08 -2.82 -1.84
CA PRO A 51 10.96 -3.72 -0.68
C PRO A 51 11.52 -3.16 0.62
N VAL A 52 12.64 -2.45 0.56
CA VAL A 52 13.27 -1.89 1.76
C VAL A 52 12.38 -0.81 2.38
N SER A 53 11.89 0.10 1.54
CA SER A 53 10.99 1.17 2.00
C SER A 53 9.67 0.61 2.51
N ALA A 54 9.16 -0.43 1.86
CA ALA A 54 7.92 -1.09 2.28
C ALA A 54 8.07 -1.70 3.67
N GLN A 55 9.21 -2.34 3.94
CA GLN A 55 9.47 -2.92 5.24
C GLN A 55 9.51 -1.85 6.33
N LYS A 56 10.20 -0.75 6.06
CA LYS A 56 10.31 0.36 7.00
C LYS A 56 8.94 0.98 7.28
N TRP A 57 8.15 1.17 6.24
CA TRP A 57 6.80 1.70 6.37
C TRP A 57 5.93 0.77 7.20
N ALA A 58 5.99 -0.53 6.91
CA ALA A 58 5.22 -1.54 7.64
C ALA A 58 5.59 -1.56 9.12
N ASP A 59 6.88 -1.47 9.43
CA ASP A 59 7.36 -1.46 10.81
C ASP A 59 6.84 -0.25 11.58
N LEU A 60 6.85 0.91 10.95
CA LEU A 60 6.33 2.14 11.55
C LEU A 60 4.82 2.02 11.82
N MET A 61 4.07 1.53 10.86
CA MET A 61 2.63 1.37 11.00
C MET A 61 2.30 0.33 12.07
N GLN A 62 3.04 -0.76 12.10
CA GLN A 62 2.83 -1.81 13.08
C GLN A 62 3.08 -1.30 14.50
N ALA A 63 4.18 -0.60 14.71
CA ALA A 63 4.55 -0.06 16.01
C ALA A 63 3.49 0.94 16.50
N TRP A 64 3.08 1.84 15.64
CA TRP A 64 2.06 2.83 15.98
C TRP A 64 0.73 2.17 16.32
N ALA A 65 0.30 1.23 15.51
CA ALA A 65 -0.97 0.53 15.73
C ALA A 65 -0.97 -0.25 17.03
N LYS A 66 0.16 -0.89 17.34
CA LYS A 66 0.31 -1.66 18.57
C LYS A 66 0.21 -0.77 19.79
N ASP A 67 0.84 0.41 19.75
CA ASP A 67 0.81 1.36 20.86
C ASP A 67 -0.59 1.95 21.09
N HIS A 68 -1.45 1.92 20.09
CA HIS A 68 -2.78 2.50 20.13
C HIS A 68 -3.91 1.49 19.96
N ALA A 69 -3.63 0.21 20.22
CA ALA A 69 -4.62 -0.85 20.04
C ALA A 69 -5.87 -0.66 20.91
N GLY A 70 -5.70 -0.03 22.09
CA GLY A 70 -6.82 0.27 22.99
C GLY A 70 -7.66 1.47 22.57
N ASP A 71 -7.21 2.23 21.57
CA ASP A 71 -7.90 3.44 21.09
C ASP A 71 -8.75 3.15 19.84
N ALA A 72 -8.90 1.89 19.47
CA ALA A 72 -9.64 1.51 18.27
C ALA A 72 -11.10 1.98 18.36
N PRO A 73 -11.67 2.45 17.25
CA PRO A 73 -13.06 2.89 17.21
C PRO A 73 -14.05 1.76 17.41
#